data_3e13ecbb35fda20f9e0c978bb1e52b4f
#
_entry.id   3e13ecbb35fda20f9e0c978bb1e52b4f
#
_cell.length_a   1.000
_cell.length_b   1.000
_cell.length_c   1.000
_cell.angle_alpha   90.00
_cell.angle_beta   90.00
_cell.angle_gamma   90.00
#
_symmetry.space_group_name_H-M   'P 1'
#
loop_
_entity.id
_entity.type
_entity.pdbx_description
1 polymer ?
#
loop_
_entity_poly.entity_id
_entity_poly.type
_entity_poly.pdbx_seq_one_letter_code
_entity_poly.pdbx_strand_id
1 'polypeptide(L)'
;MKVASLALGLALAGCMAGAEVPRVTTLPVGQWPEDLVFDSGSGRLFVADEGSATVTVLSATGERIGTIRLMSRARHLAVDPALGRLYAPNEGNGFIAVFDTRDLREALRVPVGRQPHGIAVDRSTHRVFVANEGDGSLTALDGRSGQVLFTVPVGRGPGGVAVDPATERVFVVSVKEDRVVVVDGARGLPIATVPVRRGPTHLRVNGKSGIVYVLNTEAGSVSVLDGRTLSVLTTLPVGNYPIGIAVDEVAGRVYVVNNRGNTLSIVDEAARAVVGARRIPRNVSSATLDPEAGLLYLALKSADRVAVVRLRDL
;
A
#
# COMPACT_ATOMS: atom_id res chain seq x y z
N MET A 1 -9.03 41.89 -44.51
CA MET A 1 -8.04 40.95 -44.01
C MET A 1 -8.62 40.26 -42.77
N LYS A 2 -9.09 39.01 -42.94
CA LYS A 2 -9.70 38.19 -41.85
C LYS A 2 -8.58 37.26 -41.37
N VAL A 3 -8.23 37.37 -40.10
CA VAL A 3 -7.30 36.42 -39.43
C VAL A 3 -8.16 35.34 -38.83
N ALA A 4 -8.03 34.12 -39.33
CA ALA A 4 -8.67 32.94 -38.83
C ALA A 4 -7.85 32.37 -37.64
N SER A 5 -8.46 32.30 -36.49
CA SER A 5 -7.93 31.61 -35.31
C SER A 5 -8.21 30.12 -35.45
N LEU A 6 -7.16 29.31 -35.61
CA LEU A 6 -7.25 27.86 -35.58
C LEU A 6 -7.17 27.41 -34.11
N ALA A 7 -8.31 26.96 -33.57
CA ALA A 7 -8.35 26.24 -32.31
C ALA A 7 -7.97 24.77 -32.57
N LEU A 8 -6.80 24.36 -32.09
CA LEU A 8 -6.35 22.98 -32.12
C LEU A 8 -6.91 22.26 -30.89
N GLY A 9 -8.11 21.72 -31.01
CA GLY A 9 -8.68 20.78 -30.05
C GLY A 9 -8.15 19.37 -30.34
N LEU A 10 -7.10 18.93 -29.64
CA LEU A 10 -6.72 17.53 -29.65
C LEU A 10 -7.66 16.74 -28.75
N ALA A 11 -8.63 16.08 -29.35
CA ALA A 11 -9.42 15.04 -28.73
C ALA A 11 -8.53 13.78 -28.61
N LEU A 12 -8.05 13.49 -27.40
CA LEU A 12 -7.53 12.18 -27.02
C LEU A 12 -8.71 11.20 -26.77
N ALA A 13 -9.46 10.90 -27.84
CA ALA A 13 -10.33 9.72 -27.90
C ALA A 13 -9.58 8.63 -28.65
N GLY A 14 -8.47 8.13 -28.07
CA GLY A 14 -7.67 7.05 -28.58
C GLY A 14 -8.14 5.71 -28.01
N CYS A 15 -8.93 4.99 -28.78
CA CYS A 15 -9.01 3.56 -28.95
C CYS A 15 -8.72 2.69 -27.70
N MET A 16 -9.73 2.50 -26.83
CA MET A 16 -9.78 1.40 -25.85
C MET A 16 -10.36 0.14 -26.52
N ALA A 17 -9.86 -0.19 -27.72
CA ALA A 17 -10.21 -1.44 -28.39
C ALA A 17 -9.28 -2.55 -27.89
N GLY A 18 -9.83 -3.52 -27.14
CA GLY A 18 -9.24 -4.84 -26.97
C GLY A 18 -8.10 -4.96 -25.95
N ALA A 19 -8.20 -4.37 -24.76
CA ALA A 19 -7.32 -4.78 -23.67
C ALA A 19 -7.69 -6.23 -23.28
N GLU A 20 -6.91 -7.21 -23.70
CA GLU A 20 -7.03 -8.59 -23.24
C GLU A 20 -7.01 -8.61 -21.72
N VAL A 21 -7.95 -9.34 -21.12
CA VAL A 21 -7.92 -9.59 -19.68
C VAL A 21 -6.74 -10.55 -19.45
N PRO A 22 -5.75 -10.17 -18.63
CA PRO A 22 -4.60 -11.05 -18.37
C PRO A 22 -5.09 -12.39 -17.80
N ARG A 23 -4.36 -13.47 -18.09
CA ARG A 23 -4.67 -14.79 -17.51
C ARG A 23 -4.54 -14.71 -16.00
N VAL A 24 -5.68 -14.81 -15.30
CA VAL A 24 -5.77 -14.67 -13.86
C VAL A 24 -6.05 -16.02 -13.24
N THR A 25 -5.14 -16.50 -12.41
CA THR A 25 -5.42 -17.63 -11.50
C THR A 25 -5.99 -17.04 -10.21
N THR A 26 -7.01 -17.68 -9.62
CA THR A 26 -7.58 -17.17 -8.36
C THR A 26 -7.46 -18.20 -7.24
N LEU A 27 -7.10 -17.74 -6.05
CA LEU A 27 -6.87 -18.53 -4.84
C LEU A 27 -7.93 -18.18 -3.79
N PRO A 28 -8.61 -19.17 -3.16
CA PRO A 28 -9.61 -18.89 -2.11
C PRO A 28 -8.93 -18.42 -0.82
N VAL A 29 -9.52 -17.41 -0.18
CA VAL A 29 -9.07 -16.85 1.10
C VAL A 29 -10.24 -16.69 2.08
N GLY A 30 -10.10 -15.93 3.16
CA GLY A 30 -11.20 -15.58 4.04
C GLY A 30 -12.13 -14.52 3.46
N GLN A 31 -13.12 -14.09 4.27
CA GLN A 31 -14.13 -13.14 3.80
C GLN A 31 -13.58 -11.72 3.71
N TRP A 32 -13.92 -11.03 2.63
CA TRP A 32 -13.58 -9.62 2.38
C TRP A 32 -12.08 -9.33 2.52
N PRO A 33 -11.22 -9.96 1.70
CA PRO A 33 -9.79 -9.66 1.72
C PRO A 33 -9.57 -8.18 1.41
N GLU A 34 -8.94 -7.46 2.36
CA GLU A 34 -8.73 -6.01 2.28
C GLU A 34 -7.31 -5.69 1.87
N ASP A 35 -6.33 -6.35 2.47
CA ASP A 35 -4.92 -6.14 2.19
C ASP A 35 -4.16 -7.46 2.07
N LEU A 36 -2.97 -7.36 1.47
CA LEU A 36 -2.09 -8.51 1.31
C LEU A 36 -0.63 -8.06 1.29
N VAL A 37 0.23 -8.85 1.91
CA VAL A 37 1.67 -8.62 1.95
C VAL A 37 2.42 -9.90 1.64
N PHE A 38 3.41 -9.80 0.74
CA PHE A 38 4.29 -10.89 0.41
C PHE A 38 5.56 -10.85 1.27
N ASP A 39 5.85 -11.96 1.92
CA ASP A 39 7.08 -12.18 2.69
C ASP A 39 8.12 -12.87 1.81
N SER A 40 9.07 -12.11 1.29
CA SER A 40 10.16 -12.63 0.47
C SER A 40 11.11 -13.58 1.23
N GLY A 41 11.16 -13.50 2.56
CA GLY A 41 12.00 -14.38 3.37
C GLY A 41 11.45 -15.80 3.49
N SER A 42 10.14 -15.97 3.56
CA SER A 42 9.48 -17.28 3.67
C SER A 42 8.77 -17.72 2.38
N GLY A 43 8.65 -16.85 1.37
CA GLY A 43 7.86 -17.09 0.17
C GLY A 43 6.36 -17.20 0.43
N ARG A 44 5.85 -16.58 1.49
CA ARG A 44 4.44 -16.66 1.90
C ARG A 44 3.68 -15.38 1.58
N LEU A 45 2.45 -15.53 1.19
CA LEU A 45 1.49 -14.43 1.04
C LEU A 45 0.54 -14.43 2.24
N PHE A 46 0.49 -13.31 2.95
CA PHE A 46 -0.42 -13.06 4.06
C PHE A 46 -1.54 -12.15 3.57
N VAL A 47 -2.79 -12.55 3.79
CA VAL A 47 -3.99 -11.85 3.32
C VAL A 47 -4.84 -11.47 4.52
N ALA A 48 -5.09 -10.19 4.73
CA ALA A 48 -5.99 -9.69 5.76
C ALA A 48 -7.44 -9.85 5.30
N ASP A 49 -8.14 -10.79 5.90
CA ASP A 49 -9.55 -11.08 5.62
C ASP A 49 -10.42 -10.28 6.63
N GLU A 50 -10.76 -9.04 6.27
CA GLU A 50 -11.48 -8.10 7.15
C GLU A 50 -12.80 -8.67 7.66
N GLY A 51 -13.56 -9.33 6.78
CA GLY A 51 -14.89 -9.84 7.08
C GLY A 51 -14.91 -11.00 8.07
N SER A 52 -13.87 -11.84 8.04
CA SER A 52 -13.74 -12.98 8.96
C SER A 52 -12.83 -12.71 10.17
N ALA A 53 -12.20 -11.53 10.25
CA ALA A 53 -11.18 -11.20 11.24
C ALA A 53 -10.07 -12.26 11.30
N THR A 54 -9.55 -12.64 10.13
CA THR A 54 -8.48 -13.62 9.99
C THR A 54 -7.36 -13.09 9.10
N VAL A 55 -6.22 -13.78 9.15
CA VAL A 55 -5.20 -13.68 8.10
C VAL A 55 -5.06 -15.04 7.45
N THR A 56 -5.39 -15.15 6.17
CA THR A 56 -5.11 -16.35 5.38
C THR A 56 -3.64 -16.35 4.97
N VAL A 57 -2.98 -17.49 5.13
CA VAL A 57 -1.57 -17.66 4.76
C VAL A 57 -1.47 -18.66 3.61
N LEU A 58 -0.91 -18.20 2.49
CA LEU A 58 -0.69 -18.99 1.29
C LEU A 58 0.82 -19.19 1.03
N SER A 59 1.18 -20.33 0.44
CA SER A 59 2.53 -20.55 -0.10
C SER A 59 2.74 -19.77 -1.41
N ALA A 60 3.97 -19.70 -1.89
CA ALA A 60 4.30 -19.16 -3.21
C ALA A 60 3.58 -19.90 -4.36
N THR A 61 3.21 -21.17 -4.16
CA THR A 61 2.45 -21.98 -5.12
C THR A 61 0.93 -21.79 -5.02
N GLY A 62 0.46 -20.98 -4.05
CA GLY A 62 -0.96 -20.69 -3.81
C GLY A 62 -1.67 -21.72 -2.94
N GLU A 63 -0.96 -22.63 -2.29
CA GLU A 63 -1.52 -23.58 -1.34
C GLU A 63 -1.78 -22.88 0.00
N ARG A 64 -2.92 -23.17 0.64
CA ARG A 64 -3.22 -22.64 1.99
C ARG A 64 -2.37 -23.35 3.03
N ILE A 65 -1.44 -22.61 3.65
CA ILE A 65 -0.57 -23.08 4.73
C ILE A 65 -1.31 -23.05 6.07
N GLY A 66 -2.11 -21.99 6.30
CA GLY A 66 -2.80 -21.82 7.57
C GLY A 66 -3.70 -20.59 7.60
N THR A 67 -4.27 -20.36 8.77
CA THR A 67 -5.12 -19.19 9.06
C THR A 67 -4.81 -18.70 10.47
N ILE A 68 -4.50 -17.43 10.61
CA ILE A 68 -4.34 -16.74 11.88
C ILE A 68 -5.68 -16.12 12.25
N ARG A 69 -6.15 -16.32 13.49
CA ARG A 69 -7.34 -15.64 14.01
C ARG A 69 -6.95 -14.37 14.73
N LEU A 70 -7.62 -13.28 14.41
CA LEU A 70 -7.44 -11.98 15.05
C LEU A 70 -8.56 -11.72 16.05
N MET A 71 -8.32 -10.85 17.04
CA MET A 71 -9.36 -10.46 18.00
C MET A 71 -10.35 -9.46 17.41
N SER A 72 -9.93 -8.70 16.40
CA SER A 72 -10.76 -7.79 15.62
C SER A 72 -10.17 -7.69 14.22
N ARG A 73 -10.88 -7.05 13.31
CA ARG A 73 -10.43 -6.89 11.94
C ARG A 73 -9.08 -6.15 11.85
N ALA A 74 -8.24 -6.57 10.94
CA ALA A 74 -7.08 -5.82 10.46
C ALA A 74 -7.34 -5.46 8.98
N ARG A 75 -7.08 -4.21 8.63
CA ARG A 75 -7.19 -3.74 7.25
C ARG A 75 -5.86 -3.72 6.53
N HIS A 76 -4.78 -3.57 7.27
CA HIS A 76 -3.44 -3.55 6.73
C HIS A 76 -2.55 -4.51 7.47
N LEU A 77 -1.54 -5.00 6.75
CA LEU A 77 -0.51 -5.88 7.28
C LEU A 77 0.87 -5.33 6.93
N ALA A 78 1.85 -5.64 7.76
CA ALA A 78 3.25 -5.44 7.42
C ALA A 78 4.06 -6.65 7.84
N VAL A 79 5.13 -6.94 7.09
CA VAL A 79 6.03 -8.07 7.37
C VAL A 79 7.47 -7.60 7.43
N ASP A 80 8.19 -8.13 8.40
CA ASP A 80 9.64 -8.06 8.49
C ASP A 80 10.22 -9.44 8.18
N PRO A 81 10.68 -9.68 6.95
CA PRO A 81 11.23 -10.96 6.55
C PRO A 81 12.47 -11.39 7.35
N ALA A 82 13.31 -10.43 7.76
CA ALA A 82 14.55 -10.71 8.50
C ALA A 82 14.27 -11.16 9.93
N LEU A 83 13.23 -10.61 10.56
CA LEU A 83 12.78 -11.05 11.89
C LEU A 83 11.83 -12.25 11.84
N GLY A 84 11.25 -12.57 10.67
CA GLY A 84 10.19 -13.54 10.54
C GLY A 84 8.93 -13.12 11.29
N ARG A 85 8.54 -11.83 11.21
CA ARG A 85 7.40 -11.26 11.93
C ARG A 85 6.38 -10.63 11.03
N LEU A 86 5.11 -10.97 11.28
CA LEU A 86 3.93 -10.33 10.71
C LEU A 86 3.30 -9.43 11.76
N TYR A 87 2.97 -8.20 11.38
CA TYR A 87 2.33 -7.19 12.21
C TYR A 87 0.93 -6.91 11.69
N ALA A 88 -0.08 -7.06 12.57
CA ALA A 88 -1.49 -6.86 12.24
C ALA A 88 -2.12 -5.84 13.21
N PRO A 89 -2.45 -4.63 12.75
CA PRO A 89 -3.20 -3.66 13.53
C PRO A 89 -4.57 -4.22 13.93
N ASN A 90 -4.93 -4.09 15.22
CA ASN A 90 -6.21 -4.50 15.75
C ASN A 90 -7.08 -3.26 15.99
N GLU A 91 -7.84 -2.84 14.98
CA GLU A 91 -8.55 -1.56 14.97
C GLU A 91 -9.51 -1.39 16.15
N GLY A 92 -10.21 -2.45 16.53
CA GLY A 92 -11.22 -2.38 17.60
C GLY A 92 -10.66 -2.25 19.01
N ASN A 93 -9.37 -2.58 19.21
CA ASN A 93 -8.83 -2.74 20.56
C ASN A 93 -7.53 -1.95 20.81
N GLY A 94 -7.04 -1.15 19.85
CA GLY A 94 -5.91 -0.23 20.03
C GLY A 94 -4.57 -0.91 20.29
N PHE A 95 -4.29 -2.04 19.65
CA PHE A 95 -3.00 -2.73 19.75
C PHE A 95 -2.56 -3.30 18.39
N ILE A 96 -1.29 -3.64 18.30
CA ILE A 96 -0.72 -4.44 17.21
C ILE A 96 -0.49 -5.85 17.71
N ALA A 97 -1.07 -6.85 17.03
CA ALA A 97 -0.73 -8.24 17.21
C ALA A 97 0.47 -8.60 16.31
N VAL A 98 1.45 -9.26 16.87
CA VAL A 98 2.68 -9.68 16.18
C VAL A 98 2.74 -11.19 16.16
N PHE A 99 2.87 -11.78 14.98
CA PHE A 99 2.92 -13.22 14.77
C PHE A 99 4.28 -13.63 14.21
N ASP A 100 4.75 -14.80 14.61
CA ASP A 100 5.87 -15.45 13.93
C ASP A 100 5.38 -15.99 12.56
N THR A 101 6.12 -15.68 11.48
CA THR A 101 5.72 -16.07 10.13
C THR A 101 5.93 -17.54 9.81
N ARG A 102 6.63 -18.31 10.66
CA ARG A 102 6.92 -19.74 10.47
C ARG A 102 5.86 -20.62 11.06
N ASP A 103 5.56 -20.42 12.37
CA ASP A 103 4.60 -21.24 13.12
C ASP A 103 3.22 -20.59 13.28
N LEU A 104 3.05 -19.33 12.83
CA LEU A 104 1.84 -18.54 12.82
C LEU A 104 1.27 -18.24 14.22
N ARG A 105 2.08 -18.35 15.26
CA ARG A 105 1.68 -18.06 16.65
C ARG A 105 1.88 -16.60 16.99
N GLU A 106 0.99 -16.08 17.84
CA GLU A 106 1.14 -14.74 18.40
C GLU A 106 2.37 -14.69 19.31
N ALA A 107 3.33 -13.83 18.95
CA ALA A 107 4.57 -13.66 19.70
C ALA A 107 4.49 -12.49 20.69
N LEU A 108 3.82 -11.39 20.27
CA LEU A 108 3.71 -10.17 21.06
C LEU A 108 2.35 -9.51 20.81
N ARG A 109 1.93 -8.72 21.78
CA ARG A 109 0.82 -7.78 21.65
C ARG A 109 1.24 -6.44 22.21
N VAL A 110 1.20 -5.39 21.39
CA VAL A 110 1.76 -4.08 21.73
C VAL A 110 0.64 -3.04 21.70
N PRO A 111 0.28 -2.45 22.86
CA PRO A 111 -0.65 -1.33 22.88
C PRO A 111 -0.11 -0.14 22.07
N VAL A 112 -0.97 0.49 21.27
CA VAL A 112 -0.70 1.70 20.49
C VAL A 112 -1.84 2.70 20.70
N GLY A 113 -2.09 3.61 19.76
CA GLY A 113 -3.22 4.52 19.85
C GLY A 113 -4.55 3.89 19.41
N ARG A 114 -5.61 4.70 19.40
CA ARG A 114 -6.97 4.27 19.01
C ARG A 114 -7.09 4.08 17.51
N GLN A 115 -7.81 3.03 17.11
CA GLN A 115 -8.05 2.68 15.71
C GLN A 115 -6.74 2.62 14.90
N PRO A 116 -5.77 1.75 15.28
CA PRO A 116 -4.56 1.57 14.49
C PRO A 116 -4.93 1.03 13.12
N HIS A 117 -4.46 1.69 12.06
CA HIS A 117 -4.87 1.45 10.67
C HIS A 117 -3.68 1.17 9.77
N GLY A 118 -3.05 2.19 9.19
CA GLY A 118 -1.88 2.03 8.32
C GLY A 118 -0.65 1.59 9.11
N ILE A 119 0.15 0.72 8.51
CA ILE A 119 1.35 0.17 9.14
C ILE A 119 2.48 0.00 8.12
N ALA A 120 3.71 0.30 8.53
CA ALA A 120 4.92 0.06 7.74
C ALA A 120 6.07 -0.42 8.61
N VAL A 121 6.97 -1.20 8.01
CA VAL A 121 8.21 -1.67 8.65
C VAL A 121 9.40 -1.08 7.92
N ASP A 122 10.29 -0.45 8.67
CA ASP A 122 11.65 -0.19 8.22
C ASP A 122 12.48 -1.46 8.42
N ARG A 123 12.79 -2.15 7.32
CA ARG A 123 13.53 -3.42 7.35
C ARG A 123 15.01 -3.25 7.72
N SER A 124 15.54 -2.04 7.62
CA SER A 124 16.95 -1.76 7.98
C SER A 124 17.15 -1.59 9.49
N THR A 125 16.20 -0.95 10.15
CA THR A 125 16.22 -0.69 11.60
C THR A 125 15.30 -1.61 12.39
N HIS A 126 14.41 -2.35 11.71
CA HIS A 126 13.32 -3.15 12.28
C HIS A 126 12.30 -2.33 13.09
N ARG A 127 12.21 -1.04 12.83
CA ARG A 127 11.17 -0.21 13.42
C ARG A 127 9.84 -0.39 12.69
N VAL A 128 8.76 -0.42 13.45
CA VAL A 128 7.40 -0.51 12.95
C VAL A 128 6.69 0.79 13.24
N PHE A 129 6.03 1.35 12.22
CA PHE A 129 5.31 2.62 12.30
C PHE A 129 3.83 2.38 12.06
N VAL A 130 3.00 2.86 12.97
CA VAL A 130 1.55 2.61 12.99
C VAL A 130 0.80 3.93 13.03
N ALA A 131 -0.07 4.17 12.06
CA ALA A 131 -0.99 5.30 12.06
C ALA A 131 -2.21 4.97 12.91
N ASN A 132 -2.48 5.77 13.93
CA ASN A 132 -3.65 5.65 14.80
C ASN A 132 -4.71 6.63 14.32
N GLU A 133 -5.66 6.16 13.51
CA GLU A 133 -6.68 7.01 12.88
C GLU A 133 -7.51 7.77 13.91
N GLY A 134 -7.89 7.08 15.02
CA GLY A 134 -8.74 7.64 16.06
C GLY A 134 -8.07 8.71 16.92
N ASP A 135 -6.73 8.74 16.97
CA ASP A 135 -5.96 9.71 17.76
C ASP A 135 -5.27 10.78 16.91
N GLY A 136 -5.23 10.61 15.60
CA GLY A 136 -4.47 11.51 14.73
C GLY A 136 -2.97 11.43 14.95
N SER A 137 -2.45 10.27 15.34
CA SER A 137 -1.05 10.07 15.73
C SER A 137 -0.36 8.94 14.96
N LEU A 138 0.97 8.95 15.00
CA LEU A 138 1.86 7.89 14.54
C LEU A 138 2.59 7.33 15.75
N THR A 139 2.52 6.02 15.97
CA THR A 139 3.33 5.31 16.97
C THR A 139 4.45 4.56 16.28
N ALA A 140 5.68 4.70 16.78
CA ALA A 140 6.81 3.87 16.39
C ALA A 140 7.14 2.88 17.51
N LEU A 141 7.46 1.65 17.12
CA LEU A 141 7.90 0.61 18.05
C LEU A 141 9.10 -0.16 17.49
N ASP A 142 9.89 -0.72 18.39
CA ASP A 142 10.94 -1.67 18.05
C ASP A 142 10.29 -3.02 17.69
N GLY A 143 10.50 -3.49 16.49
CA GLY A 143 9.86 -4.71 15.98
C GLY A 143 10.36 -6.00 16.64
N ARG A 144 11.53 -5.98 17.29
CA ARG A 144 12.08 -7.16 18.01
C ARG A 144 11.47 -7.29 19.40
N SER A 145 11.46 -6.22 20.17
CA SER A 145 11.02 -6.20 21.56
C SER A 145 9.55 -5.83 21.75
N GLY A 146 8.96 -5.12 20.79
CA GLY A 146 7.65 -4.51 20.93
C GLY A 146 7.65 -3.22 21.77
N GLN A 147 8.83 -2.70 22.16
CA GLN A 147 8.92 -1.46 22.92
C GLN A 147 8.41 -0.27 22.06
N VAL A 148 7.47 0.49 22.60
CA VAL A 148 7.05 1.76 22.00
C VAL A 148 8.20 2.78 22.17
N LEU A 149 8.66 3.31 21.05
CA LEU A 149 9.77 4.27 21.00
C LEU A 149 9.26 5.70 21.14
N PHE A 150 8.19 6.04 20.44
CA PHE A 150 7.52 7.33 20.52
C PHE A 150 6.10 7.27 19.94
N THR A 151 5.30 8.28 20.28
CA THR A 151 4.02 8.58 19.62
C THR A 151 3.94 10.07 19.35
N VAL A 152 3.62 10.44 18.09
CA VAL A 152 3.61 11.86 17.66
C VAL A 152 2.35 12.19 16.86
N PRO A 153 1.82 13.43 16.96
CA PRO A 153 0.68 13.83 16.15
C PRO A 153 1.05 13.96 14.66
N VAL A 154 0.17 13.49 13.78
CA VAL A 154 0.37 13.50 12.32
C VAL A 154 -0.87 13.99 11.54
N GLY A 155 -1.76 14.70 12.22
CA GLY A 155 -2.95 15.27 11.59
C GLY A 155 -4.20 14.39 11.72
N ARG A 156 -5.28 14.79 11.03
CA ARG A 156 -6.59 14.17 11.21
C ARG A 156 -6.83 13.01 10.24
N GLY A 157 -7.21 11.87 10.82
CA GLY A 157 -7.49 10.65 10.06
C GLY A 157 -6.26 10.15 9.32
N PRO A 158 -5.13 9.87 10.01
CA PRO A 158 -3.98 9.29 9.36
C PRO A 158 -4.34 7.93 8.78
N GLY A 159 -4.00 7.72 7.51
CA GLY A 159 -4.25 6.51 6.75
C GLY A 159 -2.98 5.71 6.50
N GLY A 160 -2.61 5.56 5.24
CA GLY A 160 -1.42 4.81 4.84
C GLY A 160 -0.12 5.38 5.41
N VAL A 161 0.83 4.49 5.68
CA VAL A 161 2.17 4.79 6.16
C VAL A 161 3.19 4.11 5.25
N ALA A 162 4.28 4.78 4.93
CA ALA A 162 5.46 4.17 4.33
C ALA A 162 6.74 4.80 4.88
N VAL A 163 7.83 4.06 4.81
CA VAL A 163 9.15 4.50 5.26
C VAL A 163 10.15 4.42 4.13
N ASP A 164 11.01 5.41 4.04
CA ASP A 164 12.20 5.40 3.20
C ASP A 164 13.38 4.91 4.05
N PRO A 165 13.88 3.69 3.83
CA PRO A 165 14.94 3.12 4.64
C PRO A 165 16.28 3.84 4.48
N ALA A 166 16.49 4.55 3.36
CA ALA A 166 17.73 5.30 3.12
C ALA A 166 17.85 6.59 3.93
N THR A 167 16.71 7.21 4.26
CA THR A 167 16.65 8.48 4.98
C THR A 167 15.97 8.36 6.36
N GLU A 168 15.45 7.21 6.70
CA GLU A 168 14.60 6.93 7.87
C GLU A 168 13.38 7.88 7.96
N ARG A 169 12.97 8.47 6.84
CA ARG A 169 11.77 9.32 6.79
C ARG A 169 10.51 8.48 6.70
N VAL A 170 9.55 8.79 7.56
CA VAL A 170 8.24 8.15 7.58
C VAL A 170 7.23 9.12 6.96
N PHE A 171 6.52 8.65 5.96
CA PHE A 171 5.48 9.38 5.25
C PHE A 171 4.12 8.86 5.70
N VAL A 172 3.24 9.76 6.14
CA VAL A 172 1.90 9.43 6.62
C VAL A 172 0.89 10.29 5.88
N VAL A 173 -0.10 9.67 5.25
CA VAL A 173 -1.21 10.45 4.67
C VAL A 173 -2.14 10.94 5.77
N SER A 174 -2.44 12.24 5.78
CA SER A 174 -3.52 12.83 6.59
C SER A 174 -4.74 12.99 5.69
N VAL A 175 -5.63 11.98 5.72
CA VAL A 175 -6.74 11.83 4.75
C VAL A 175 -7.68 13.03 4.75
N LYS A 176 -8.00 13.56 5.93
CA LYS A 176 -8.95 14.67 6.09
C LYS A 176 -8.34 16.06 5.86
N GLU A 177 -7.05 16.11 5.50
CA GLU A 177 -6.31 17.37 5.34
C GLU A 177 -5.56 17.47 4.01
N ASP A 178 -5.76 16.49 3.11
CA ASP A 178 -5.20 16.46 1.75
C ASP A 178 -3.67 16.68 1.72
N ARG A 179 -2.95 16.04 2.64
CA ARG A 179 -1.50 16.19 2.78
C ARG A 179 -0.80 14.91 3.23
N VAL A 180 0.49 14.87 3.01
CA VAL A 180 1.42 13.91 3.61
C VAL A 180 2.19 14.61 4.72
N VAL A 181 2.19 14.02 5.91
CA VAL A 181 3.05 14.43 7.02
C VAL A 181 4.32 13.58 6.97
N VAL A 182 5.47 14.23 7.07
CA VAL A 182 6.78 13.58 7.07
C VAL A 182 7.37 13.64 8.46
N VAL A 183 7.78 12.49 8.99
CA VAL A 183 8.34 12.34 10.34
C VAL A 183 9.75 11.76 10.25
N ASP A 184 10.67 12.28 11.07
CA ASP A 184 11.96 11.64 11.32
C ASP A 184 11.72 10.33 12.11
N GLY A 185 11.89 9.20 11.46
CA GLY A 185 11.60 7.89 12.04
C GLY A 185 12.57 7.47 13.14
N ALA A 186 13.76 8.12 13.22
CA ALA A 186 14.72 7.89 14.28
C ALA A 186 14.36 8.66 15.57
N ARG A 187 13.90 9.92 15.41
CA ARG A 187 13.70 10.85 16.52
C ARG A 187 12.24 11.08 16.90
N GLY A 188 11.29 10.70 16.03
CA GLY A 188 9.87 10.97 16.24
C GLY A 188 9.50 12.45 16.10
N LEU A 189 10.21 13.19 15.27
CA LEU A 189 9.95 14.61 15.05
C LEU A 189 9.27 14.84 13.71
N PRO A 190 8.12 15.54 13.64
CA PRO A 190 7.56 15.99 12.38
C PRO A 190 8.55 16.93 11.68
N ILE A 191 8.88 16.63 10.40
CA ILE A 191 9.86 17.40 9.61
C ILE A 191 9.15 18.38 8.69
N ALA A 192 8.08 17.92 8.03
CA ALA A 192 7.40 18.68 6.99
C ALA A 192 5.97 18.19 6.76
N THR A 193 5.22 19.00 6.03
CA THR A 193 3.95 18.61 5.43
C THR A 193 3.97 18.92 3.95
N VAL A 194 3.50 17.99 3.11
CA VAL A 194 3.46 18.13 1.66
C VAL A 194 2.01 18.09 1.21
N PRO A 195 1.46 19.17 0.66
CA PRO A 195 0.11 19.17 0.09
C PRO A 195 0.05 18.20 -1.11
N VAL A 196 -1.05 17.44 -1.20
CA VAL A 196 -1.33 16.53 -2.32
C VAL A 196 -2.74 16.78 -2.85
N ARG A 197 -3.25 15.90 -3.74
CA ARG A 197 -4.62 16.05 -4.25
C ARG A 197 -5.62 15.42 -3.28
N ARG A 198 -6.91 15.73 -3.50
CA ARG A 198 -8.02 15.38 -2.63
C ARG A 198 -8.16 13.88 -2.34
N GLY A 199 -8.38 13.57 -1.06
CA GLY A 199 -8.63 12.23 -0.55
C GLY A 199 -7.43 11.31 -0.67
N PRO A 200 -6.23 11.67 -0.18
CA PRO A 200 -5.10 10.75 -0.16
C PRO A 200 -5.38 9.62 0.84
N THR A 201 -5.18 8.36 0.44
CA THR A 201 -5.48 7.21 1.31
C THR A 201 -4.27 6.33 1.57
N HIS A 202 -3.49 6.02 0.52
CA HIS A 202 -2.36 5.12 0.59
C HIS A 202 -1.12 5.73 -0.06
N LEU A 203 0.02 5.24 0.33
CA LEU A 203 1.29 5.62 -0.27
C LEU A 203 2.29 4.46 -0.23
N ARG A 204 3.28 4.52 -1.11
CA ARG A 204 4.44 3.63 -1.12
C ARG A 204 5.70 4.42 -1.46
N VAL A 205 6.82 3.95 -0.96
CA VAL A 205 8.15 4.46 -1.30
C VAL A 205 8.84 3.43 -2.18
N ASN A 206 9.48 3.86 -3.25
CA ASN A 206 10.50 3.08 -3.91
C ASN A 206 11.81 3.27 -3.13
N GLY A 207 12.21 2.26 -2.35
CA GLY A 207 13.38 2.34 -1.47
C GLY A 207 14.70 2.55 -2.19
N LYS A 208 14.78 2.24 -3.50
CA LYS A 208 15.99 2.47 -4.31
C LYS A 208 16.13 3.90 -4.79
N SER A 209 15.04 4.50 -5.26
CA SER A 209 15.05 5.85 -5.82
C SER A 209 14.71 6.95 -4.80
N GLY A 210 14.04 6.59 -3.70
CA GLY A 210 13.49 7.52 -2.73
C GLY A 210 12.23 8.25 -3.23
N ILE A 211 11.62 7.78 -4.32
CA ILE A 211 10.37 8.35 -4.85
C ILE A 211 9.17 7.84 -4.04
N VAL A 212 8.28 8.75 -3.68
CA VAL A 212 7.05 8.48 -2.92
C VAL A 212 5.84 8.64 -3.83
N TYR A 213 4.99 7.62 -3.86
CA TYR A 213 3.75 7.60 -4.63
C TYR A 213 2.56 7.67 -3.68
N VAL A 214 1.72 8.69 -3.82
CA VAL A 214 0.55 8.92 -2.98
C VAL A 214 -0.71 8.76 -3.82
N LEU A 215 -1.57 7.82 -3.43
CA LEU A 215 -2.88 7.62 -4.06
C LEU A 215 -3.85 8.69 -3.58
N ASN A 216 -4.26 9.58 -4.46
CA ASN A 216 -5.31 10.56 -4.23
C ASN A 216 -6.63 9.95 -4.70
N THR A 217 -7.28 9.19 -3.84
CA THR A 217 -8.41 8.31 -4.18
C THR A 217 -9.60 9.07 -4.74
N GLU A 218 -9.97 10.20 -4.12
CA GLU A 218 -11.09 11.01 -4.61
C GLU A 218 -10.74 11.81 -5.88
N ALA A 219 -9.46 12.17 -6.03
CA ALA A 219 -9.00 12.90 -7.21
C ALA A 219 -8.68 12.01 -8.42
N GLY A 220 -8.70 10.67 -8.28
CA GLY A 220 -8.38 9.75 -9.35
C GLY A 220 -6.95 9.87 -9.88
N SER A 221 -6.00 10.18 -9.01
CA SER A 221 -4.62 10.49 -9.40
C SER A 221 -3.59 9.93 -8.44
N VAL A 222 -2.32 9.92 -8.87
CA VAL A 222 -1.14 9.62 -8.05
C VAL A 222 -0.27 10.86 -8.00
N SER A 223 0.03 11.37 -6.80
CA SER A 223 1.09 12.37 -6.62
C SER A 223 2.42 11.65 -6.49
N VAL A 224 3.40 12.07 -7.27
CA VAL A 224 4.78 11.56 -7.27
C VAL A 224 5.66 12.59 -6.59
N LEU A 225 6.25 12.23 -5.45
CA LEU A 225 7.07 13.12 -4.64
C LEU A 225 8.52 12.64 -4.64
N ASP A 226 9.43 13.57 -4.61
CA ASP A 226 10.82 13.30 -4.22
C ASP A 226 10.90 13.23 -2.69
N GLY A 227 11.23 12.07 -2.13
CA GLY A 227 11.28 11.85 -0.69
C GLY A 227 12.42 12.58 0.02
N ARG A 228 13.42 13.05 -0.70
CA ARG A 228 14.56 13.81 -0.17
C ARG A 228 14.27 15.31 -0.12
N THR A 229 13.83 15.88 -1.26
CA THR A 229 13.52 17.32 -1.35
C THR A 229 12.13 17.66 -0.85
N LEU A 230 11.25 16.65 -0.69
CA LEU A 230 9.86 16.77 -0.28
C LEU A 230 9.01 17.60 -1.26
N SER A 231 9.43 17.67 -2.51
CA SER A 231 8.71 18.36 -3.58
C SER A 231 7.81 17.40 -4.34
N VAL A 232 6.64 17.88 -4.77
CA VAL A 232 5.78 17.17 -5.71
C VAL A 232 6.37 17.31 -7.10
N LEU A 233 6.88 16.22 -7.67
CA LEU A 233 7.49 16.18 -9.01
C LEU A 233 6.43 16.26 -10.11
N THR A 234 5.33 15.52 -9.93
CA THR A 234 4.20 15.49 -10.85
C THR A 234 2.97 14.89 -10.18
N THR A 235 1.81 15.07 -10.81
CA THR A 235 0.56 14.36 -10.44
C THR A 235 -0.01 13.71 -11.69
N LEU A 236 -0.15 12.40 -11.66
CA LEU A 236 -0.57 11.58 -12.79
C LEU A 236 -2.04 11.18 -12.65
N PRO A 237 -2.90 11.49 -13.60
CA PRO A 237 -4.23 10.89 -13.66
C PRO A 237 -4.08 9.38 -13.93
N VAL A 238 -4.74 8.55 -13.13
CA VAL A 238 -4.64 7.08 -13.26
C VAL A 238 -5.99 6.44 -13.62
N GLY A 239 -6.98 6.55 -12.78
CA GLY A 239 -8.30 5.99 -13.01
C GLY A 239 -9.25 6.29 -11.86
N ASN A 240 -10.42 5.68 -11.90
CA ASN A 240 -11.46 5.98 -10.91
C ASN A 240 -11.22 5.23 -9.60
N TYR A 241 -11.05 5.99 -8.52
CA TYR A 241 -10.91 5.51 -7.15
C TYR A 241 -9.68 4.61 -6.95
N PRO A 242 -8.43 5.13 -7.13
CA PRO A 242 -7.21 4.39 -6.86
C PRO A 242 -7.08 4.11 -5.35
N ILE A 243 -6.94 2.82 -4.96
CA ILE A 243 -6.83 2.40 -3.54
C ILE A 243 -5.73 1.39 -3.28
N GLY A 244 -5.30 0.61 -4.26
CA GLY A 244 -4.22 -0.36 -4.13
C GLY A 244 -2.98 0.08 -4.91
N ILE A 245 -1.80 -0.16 -4.36
CA ILE A 245 -0.54 0.21 -4.99
C ILE A 245 0.57 -0.81 -4.68
N ALA A 246 1.27 -1.25 -5.72
CA ALA A 246 2.47 -2.05 -5.60
C ALA A 246 3.60 -1.41 -6.41
N VAL A 247 4.82 -1.45 -5.87
CA VAL A 247 6.02 -0.85 -6.48
C VAL A 247 7.03 -1.94 -6.79
N ASP A 248 7.39 -2.08 -8.05
CA ASP A 248 8.54 -2.86 -8.50
C ASP A 248 9.77 -1.95 -8.50
N GLU A 249 10.54 -2.04 -7.42
CA GLU A 249 11.72 -1.20 -7.22
C GLU A 249 12.87 -1.51 -8.19
N VAL A 250 12.85 -2.72 -8.79
CA VAL A 250 13.90 -3.14 -9.72
C VAL A 250 13.59 -2.66 -11.13
N ALA A 251 12.33 -2.88 -11.57
CA ALA A 251 11.90 -2.47 -12.90
C ALA A 251 11.50 -0.99 -12.97
N GLY A 252 11.40 -0.27 -11.84
CA GLY A 252 10.91 1.11 -11.79
C GLY A 252 9.46 1.21 -12.28
N ARG A 253 8.63 0.23 -11.91
CA ARG A 253 7.21 0.17 -12.29
C ARG A 253 6.32 0.28 -11.06
N VAL A 254 5.23 1.03 -11.21
CA VAL A 254 4.20 1.15 -10.17
C VAL A 254 2.88 0.70 -10.74
N TYR A 255 2.22 -0.20 -10.02
CA TYR A 255 0.94 -0.78 -10.36
C TYR A 255 -0.14 -0.20 -9.45
N VAL A 256 -1.09 0.51 -10.03
CA VAL A 256 -2.16 1.22 -9.30
C VAL A 256 -3.50 0.61 -9.61
N VAL A 257 -4.15 0.09 -8.58
CA VAL A 257 -5.50 -0.48 -8.64
C VAL A 257 -6.53 0.64 -8.59
N ASN A 258 -7.32 0.81 -9.65
CA ASN A 258 -8.44 1.73 -9.72
C ASN A 258 -9.74 0.96 -9.46
N ASN A 259 -10.15 0.88 -8.21
CA ASN A 259 -11.20 -0.02 -7.74
C ASN A 259 -12.54 0.19 -8.47
N ARG A 260 -13.04 1.43 -8.55
CA ARG A 260 -14.31 1.74 -9.25
C ARG A 260 -14.19 1.71 -10.76
N GLY A 261 -12.97 1.85 -11.28
CA GLY A 261 -12.68 1.72 -12.71
C GLY A 261 -12.50 0.27 -13.17
N ASN A 262 -12.26 -0.66 -12.25
CA ASN A 262 -11.86 -2.04 -12.52
C ASN A 262 -10.66 -2.10 -13.49
N THR A 263 -9.68 -1.22 -13.27
CA THR A 263 -8.47 -1.13 -14.08
C THR A 263 -7.23 -1.10 -13.19
N LEU A 264 -6.12 -1.56 -13.75
CA LEU A 264 -4.78 -1.44 -13.22
C LEU A 264 -4.02 -0.45 -14.11
N SER A 265 -3.59 0.68 -13.56
CA SER A 265 -2.70 1.60 -14.26
C SER A 265 -1.26 1.22 -13.99
N ILE A 266 -0.42 1.30 -15.03
CA ILE A 266 1.00 1.01 -14.96
C ILE A 266 1.74 2.33 -15.15
N VAL A 267 2.48 2.74 -14.12
CA VAL A 267 3.29 3.96 -14.13
C VAL A 267 4.76 3.58 -14.31
N ASP A 268 5.43 4.28 -15.20
CA ASP A 268 6.87 4.22 -15.36
C ASP A 268 7.51 5.35 -14.53
N GLU A 269 8.43 4.99 -13.64
CA GLU A 269 9.08 5.93 -12.74
C GLU A 269 10.00 6.89 -13.49
N ALA A 270 10.80 6.37 -14.42
CA ALA A 270 11.75 7.18 -15.17
C ALA A 270 11.07 8.18 -16.11
N ALA A 271 10.02 7.75 -16.80
CA ALA A 271 9.20 8.59 -17.65
C ALA A 271 8.26 9.50 -16.86
N ARG A 272 7.99 9.20 -15.58
CA ARG A 272 6.97 9.85 -14.74
C ARG A 272 5.63 9.95 -15.46
N ALA A 273 5.19 8.84 -16.03
CA ALA A 273 4.00 8.77 -16.87
C ALA A 273 3.24 7.46 -16.67
N VAL A 274 1.94 7.48 -16.92
CA VAL A 274 1.14 6.26 -17.07
C VAL A 274 1.44 5.70 -18.46
N VAL A 275 2.06 4.52 -18.52
CA VAL A 275 2.47 3.87 -19.77
C VAL A 275 1.53 2.76 -20.22
N GLY A 276 0.57 2.39 -19.39
CA GLY A 276 -0.42 1.37 -19.72
C GLY A 276 -1.56 1.31 -18.74
N ALA A 277 -2.64 0.70 -19.19
CA ALA A 277 -3.77 0.33 -18.34
C ALA A 277 -4.30 -1.05 -18.77
N ARG A 278 -4.72 -1.86 -17.80
CA ARG A 278 -5.28 -3.20 -18.02
C ARG A 278 -6.61 -3.34 -17.28
N ARG A 279 -7.54 -4.11 -17.85
CA ARG A 279 -8.74 -4.50 -17.10
C ARG A 279 -8.37 -5.56 -16.08
N ILE A 280 -8.89 -5.40 -14.87
CA ILE A 280 -8.74 -6.35 -13.76
C ILE A 280 -10.12 -6.78 -13.25
N PRO A 281 -10.21 -7.84 -12.44
CA PRO A 281 -11.46 -8.22 -11.79
C PRO A 281 -12.06 -7.05 -10.99
N ARG A 282 -13.36 -7.17 -10.70
CA ARG A 282 -14.08 -6.12 -9.95
C ARG A 282 -13.71 -6.13 -8.48
N ASN A 283 -13.81 -4.94 -7.87
CA ASN A 283 -13.70 -4.74 -6.43
C ASN A 283 -12.37 -5.25 -5.83
N VAL A 284 -11.27 -4.92 -6.52
CA VAL A 284 -9.92 -5.15 -6.00
C VAL A 284 -9.61 -4.08 -4.95
N SER A 285 -9.23 -4.49 -3.72
CA SER A 285 -8.93 -3.59 -2.59
C SER A 285 -7.45 -3.24 -2.47
N SER A 286 -6.56 -4.19 -2.74
CA SER A 286 -5.12 -3.99 -2.57
C SER A 286 -4.31 -4.80 -3.59
N ALA A 287 -3.01 -4.48 -3.69
CA ALA A 287 -2.04 -5.17 -4.53
C ALA A 287 -0.69 -5.30 -3.84
N THR A 288 -0.01 -6.44 -4.05
CA THR A 288 1.39 -6.64 -3.66
C THR A 288 2.13 -7.44 -4.71
N LEU A 289 3.46 -7.43 -4.66
CA LEU A 289 4.34 -8.07 -5.62
C LEU A 289 5.18 -9.18 -4.99
N ASP A 290 5.40 -10.24 -5.77
CA ASP A 290 6.60 -11.06 -5.69
C ASP A 290 7.47 -10.72 -6.90
N PRO A 291 8.48 -9.85 -6.74
CA PRO A 291 9.30 -9.39 -7.86
C PRO A 291 10.22 -10.48 -8.42
N GLU A 292 10.62 -11.45 -7.59
CA GLU A 292 11.49 -12.56 -8.02
C GLU A 292 10.73 -13.55 -8.93
N ALA A 293 9.49 -13.88 -8.55
CA ALA A 293 8.63 -14.74 -9.38
C ALA A 293 7.93 -13.96 -10.51
N GLY A 294 8.01 -12.62 -10.51
CA GLY A 294 7.31 -11.77 -11.48
C GLY A 294 5.80 -11.86 -11.35
N LEU A 295 5.27 -11.90 -10.13
CA LEU A 295 3.86 -12.04 -9.82
C LEU A 295 3.30 -10.79 -9.13
N LEU A 296 2.10 -10.40 -9.55
CA LEU A 296 1.25 -9.42 -8.89
C LEU A 296 0.05 -10.12 -8.27
N TYR A 297 -0.14 -9.93 -6.98
CA TYR A 297 -1.28 -10.43 -6.23
C TYR A 297 -2.29 -9.30 -6.00
N LEU A 298 -3.58 -9.60 -6.24
CA LEU A 298 -4.68 -8.65 -6.12
C LEU A 298 -5.74 -9.23 -5.16
N ALA A 299 -6.11 -8.48 -4.12
CA ALA A 299 -7.18 -8.88 -3.21
C ALA A 299 -8.55 -8.59 -3.83
N LEU A 300 -9.34 -9.64 -4.09
CA LEU A 300 -10.69 -9.56 -4.66
C LEU A 300 -11.74 -9.54 -3.55
N LYS A 301 -12.03 -8.36 -2.98
CA LYS A 301 -12.82 -8.20 -1.76
C LYS A 301 -14.20 -8.87 -1.82
N SER A 302 -14.93 -8.72 -2.92
CA SER A 302 -16.28 -9.29 -3.05
C SER A 302 -16.33 -10.76 -3.48
N ALA A 303 -15.18 -11.34 -3.84
CA ALA A 303 -15.08 -12.71 -4.32
C ALA A 303 -14.45 -13.67 -3.30
N ASP A 304 -13.93 -13.14 -2.17
CA ASP A 304 -13.21 -13.90 -1.16
C ASP A 304 -12.02 -14.67 -1.76
N ARG A 305 -11.28 -13.98 -2.66
CA ARG A 305 -10.17 -14.56 -3.41
C ARG A 305 -9.01 -13.60 -3.55
N VAL A 306 -7.86 -14.16 -3.86
CA VAL A 306 -6.70 -13.44 -4.40
C VAL A 306 -6.54 -13.82 -5.87
N ALA A 307 -6.39 -12.82 -6.71
CA ALA A 307 -6.00 -13.02 -8.11
C ALA A 307 -4.48 -12.94 -8.24
N VAL A 308 -3.91 -13.85 -9.04
CA VAL A 308 -2.48 -13.90 -9.36
C VAL A 308 -2.31 -13.56 -10.83
N VAL A 309 -1.52 -12.54 -11.12
CA VAL A 309 -1.25 -12.03 -12.47
C VAL A 309 0.25 -12.04 -12.70
N ARG A 310 0.69 -12.54 -13.85
CA ARG A 310 2.11 -12.47 -14.22
C ARG A 310 2.44 -11.07 -14.75
N LEU A 311 3.50 -10.45 -14.26
CA LEU A 311 3.91 -9.11 -14.68
C LEU A 311 4.19 -9.00 -16.18
N ARG A 312 4.71 -10.06 -16.79
CA ARG A 312 4.95 -10.14 -18.25
C ARG A 312 3.68 -10.12 -19.11
N ASP A 313 2.51 -10.37 -18.50
CA ASP A 313 1.22 -10.37 -19.20
C ASP A 313 0.52 -8.98 -19.06
N LEU A 314 1.17 -8.03 -18.38
CA LEU A 314 0.70 -6.66 -18.19
C LEU A 314 1.33 -5.71 -19.20
#